data_8326ccde7601b847b66c6df4ee4a32ec
#
_entry.id   8326ccde7601b847b66c6df4ee4a32ec
#
_cell.length_a   1.000
_cell.length_b   1.000
_cell.length_c   1.000
_cell.angle_alpha   90.00
_cell.angle_beta   90.00
_cell.angle_gamma   90.00
#
_symmetry.space_group_name_H-M   'P 1'
#
loop_
_entity.id
_entity.type
_entity.pdbx_description
1 polymer ?
#
loop_
_entity_poly.entity_id
_entity_poly.type
_entity_poly.pdbx_seq_one_letter_code
_entity_poly.pdbx_strand_id
1 'polypeptide(L)'
;MSHEEKNIVVLVEDTDAFGRLNWRVFCRYCELGEAGLLKDLGFDQMYFYERYGISFPRRLARFEYLSQVFPTDTVDFKTEVKRVGNTSLTLSHIFHKRSKKAEKPLLTAKAEVVIVAYDEKNHRKMPLPKELVERIREIRPKAFDV
;
A
#
# COMPACT_ATOMS: atom_id res chain seq x y z
N MET A 1 4.54 6.82 11.46
CA MET A 1 3.83 5.53 11.59
C MET A 1 3.77 4.83 10.24
N SER A 2 3.97 3.54 10.22
CA SER A 2 3.85 2.71 9.04
C SER A 2 3.12 1.43 9.42
N HIS A 3 2.51 0.81 8.43
CA HIS A 3 1.95 -0.52 8.58
C HIS A 3 2.96 -1.52 8.02
N GLU A 4 3.24 -2.58 8.79
CA GLU A 4 4.18 -3.62 8.36
C GLU A 4 3.51 -4.99 8.32
N GLU A 5 3.81 -5.73 7.26
CA GLU A 5 3.48 -7.15 7.13
C GLU A 5 4.78 -7.91 7.01
N LYS A 6 4.91 -9.01 7.74
CA LYS A 6 6.16 -9.77 7.77
C LYS A 6 5.94 -11.25 7.48
N ASN A 7 6.96 -11.86 6.92
CA ASN A 7 7.00 -13.31 6.67
C ASN A 7 5.86 -13.82 5.80
N ILE A 8 5.49 -13.04 4.80
CA ILE A 8 4.47 -13.47 3.84
C ILE A 8 5.06 -14.60 3.00
N VAL A 9 4.44 -15.77 3.08
CA VAL A 9 4.89 -16.94 2.34
C VAL A 9 4.55 -16.78 0.85
N VAL A 10 5.54 -17.00 -0.01
CA VAL A 10 5.33 -16.99 -1.45
C VAL A 10 4.85 -18.38 -1.88
N LEU A 11 3.63 -18.44 -2.39
CA LEU A 11 3.03 -19.69 -2.84
C LEU A 11 3.37 -19.95 -4.31
N VAL A 12 3.38 -21.23 -4.70
CA VAL A 12 3.62 -21.60 -6.09
C VAL A 12 2.61 -20.95 -7.02
N GLU A 13 1.36 -20.84 -6.59
CA GLU A 13 0.30 -20.18 -7.38
C GLU A 13 0.53 -18.68 -7.59
N ASP A 14 1.39 -18.07 -6.79
CA ASP A 14 1.74 -16.66 -6.91
C ASP A 14 2.88 -16.43 -7.91
N THR A 15 3.39 -17.47 -8.52
CA THR A 15 4.54 -17.37 -9.43
C THR A 15 4.12 -17.32 -10.89
N ASP A 16 5.05 -16.81 -11.72
CA ASP A 16 4.89 -16.78 -13.17
C ASP A 16 5.39 -18.08 -13.81
N ALA A 17 5.41 -18.12 -15.13
CA ALA A 17 5.86 -19.30 -15.88
C ALA A 17 7.33 -19.70 -15.60
N PHE A 18 8.11 -18.80 -15.01
CA PHE A 18 9.53 -19.01 -14.73
C PHE A 18 9.79 -19.28 -13.24
N GLY A 19 8.73 -19.45 -12.44
CA GLY A 19 8.85 -19.76 -11.02
C GLY A 19 9.20 -18.57 -10.14
N ARG A 20 9.03 -17.36 -10.63
CA ARG A 20 9.26 -16.12 -9.88
C ARG A 20 7.94 -15.52 -9.44
N LEU A 21 7.97 -14.75 -8.35
CA LEU A 21 6.77 -14.03 -7.91
C LEU A 21 6.23 -13.19 -9.07
N ASN A 22 4.95 -13.41 -9.39
CA ASN A 22 4.28 -12.67 -10.46
C ASN A 22 4.16 -11.20 -10.08
N TRP A 23 4.48 -10.31 -11.01
CA TRP A 23 4.44 -8.87 -10.75
C TRP A 23 3.07 -8.38 -10.23
N ARG A 24 1.99 -9.06 -10.60
CA ARG A 24 0.64 -8.72 -10.14
C ARG A 24 0.43 -8.93 -8.65
N VAL A 25 1.20 -9.82 -8.04
CA VAL A 25 1.08 -10.12 -6.61
C VAL A 25 1.50 -8.93 -5.77
N PHE A 26 2.43 -8.12 -6.24
CA PHE A 26 2.80 -6.89 -5.54
C PHE A 26 1.63 -5.91 -5.43
N CYS A 27 0.71 -5.91 -6.39
CA CYS A 27 -0.51 -5.11 -6.29
C CYS A 27 -1.38 -5.59 -5.13
N ARG A 28 -1.50 -6.90 -4.95
CA ARG A 28 -2.25 -7.47 -3.83
C ARG A 28 -1.59 -7.11 -2.49
N TYR A 29 -0.27 -7.13 -2.44
CA TYR A 29 0.46 -6.71 -1.24
C TYR A 29 0.22 -5.23 -0.93
N CYS A 30 0.16 -4.38 -1.95
CA CYS A 30 -0.20 -2.97 -1.76
C CYS A 30 -1.59 -2.83 -1.15
N GLU A 31 -2.57 -3.57 -1.65
CA GLU A 31 -3.93 -3.53 -1.09
C GLU A 31 -3.94 -3.99 0.37
N LEU A 32 -3.21 -5.05 0.68
CA LEU A 32 -3.11 -5.55 2.04
C LEU A 32 -2.48 -4.50 2.96
N GLY A 33 -1.40 -3.86 2.50
CA GLY A 33 -0.74 -2.80 3.25
C GLY A 33 -1.62 -1.58 3.46
N GLU A 34 -2.38 -1.20 2.45
CA GLU A 34 -3.32 -0.07 2.53
C GLU A 34 -4.45 -0.35 3.50
N ALA A 35 -5.03 -1.55 3.42
CA ALA A 35 -6.08 -1.96 4.36
C ALA A 35 -5.56 -1.99 5.80
N GLY A 36 -4.36 -2.52 5.99
CA GLY A 36 -3.72 -2.57 7.30
C GLY A 36 -3.40 -1.18 7.85
N LEU A 37 -2.89 -0.30 7.01
CA LEU A 37 -2.61 1.08 7.39
C LEU A 37 -3.89 1.81 7.81
N LEU A 38 -4.96 1.65 7.05
CA LEU A 38 -6.24 2.26 7.34
C LEU A 38 -6.78 1.75 8.68
N LYS A 39 -6.67 0.46 8.94
CA LYS A 39 -7.05 -0.14 10.20
C LYS A 39 -6.23 0.41 11.36
N ASP A 40 -4.93 0.57 11.17
CA ASP A 40 -4.05 1.15 12.19
C ASP A 40 -4.41 2.62 12.48
N LEU A 41 -4.98 3.31 11.50
CA LEU A 41 -5.48 4.67 11.67
C LEU A 41 -6.85 4.72 12.38
N GLY A 42 -7.48 3.56 12.58
CA GLY A 42 -8.76 3.47 13.27
C GLY A 42 -9.97 3.33 12.36
N PHE A 43 -9.76 3.04 11.08
CA PHE A 43 -10.84 2.92 10.11
C PHE A 43 -10.82 1.55 9.44
N ASP A 44 -11.99 0.91 9.28
CA ASP A 44 -12.03 -0.26 8.43
C ASP A 44 -12.13 0.13 6.95
N GLN A 45 -11.94 -0.85 6.07
CA GLN A 45 -11.83 -0.65 4.63
C GLN A 45 -13.04 0.02 4.01
N MET A 46 -14.22 -0.23 4.54
CA MET A 46 -15.48 0.26 3.97
C MET A 46 -16.06 1.47 4.71
N TYR A 47 -15.36 1.94 5.75
CA TYR A 47 -15.85 3.00 6.61
C TYR A 47 -16.30 4.24 5.85
N PHE A 48 -15.45 4.76 4.96
CA PHE A 48 -15.75 5.99 4.23
C PHE A 48 -16.81 5.80 3.16
N TYR A 49 -16.85 4.61 2.56
CA TYR A 49 -17.90 4.30 1.60
C TYR A 49 -19.26 4.18 2.27
N GLU A 50 -19.34 3.43 3.36
CA GLU A 50 -20.60 3.22 4.07
C GLU A 50 -21.16 4.51 4.67
N ARG A 51 -20.27 5.36 5.17
CA ARG A 51 -20.65 6.59 5.85
C ARG A 51 -20.88 7.76 4.91
N TYR A 52 -20.09 7.90 3.86
CA TYR A 52 -20.09 9.10 3.00
C TYR A 52 -20.25 8.79 1.52
N GLY A 53 -20.27 7.54 1.13
CA GLY A 53 -20.27 7.19 -0.29
C GLY A 53 -18.95 7.48 -1.00
N ILE A 54 -17.85 7.52 -0.26
CA ILE A 54 -16.52 7.83 -0.79
C ILE A 54 -15.74 6.57 -1.03
N SER A 55 -15.17 6.45 -2.23
CA SER A 55 -14.20 5.43 -2.57
C SER A 55 -12.83 6.08 -2.83
N PHE A 56 -11.81 5.25 -2.96
CA PHE A 56 -10.43 5.74 -3.19
C PHE A 56 -9.83 5.04 -4.41
N PRO A 57 -10.30 5.38 -5.63
CA PRO A 57 -9.72 4.82 -6.84
C PRO A 57 -8.25 5.25 -6.98
N ARG A 58 -7.48 4.42 -7.64
CA ARG A 58 -6.09 4.70 -7.92
C ARG A 58 -5.97 5.56 -9.16
N ARG A 59 -5.23 6.65 -9.05
CA ARG A 59 -4.93 7.52 -10.17
C ARG A 59 -3.60 7.17 -10.82
N LEU A 60 -2.64 6.69 -10.00
CA LEU A 60 -1.30 6.36 -10.46
C LEU A 60 -0.74 5.23 -9.62
N ALA A 61 -0.05 4.32 -10.27
CA ALA A 61 0.73 3.30 -9.58
C ALA A 61 2.07 3.16 -10.30
N ARG A 62 3.15 3.26 -9.53
CA ARG A 62 4.51 3.12 -10.06
C ARG A 62 5.20 2.02 -9.27
N PHE A 63 5.74 1.04 -9.99
CA PHE A 63 6.46 -0.08 -9.38
C PHE A 63 7.87 -0.16 -9.96
N GLU A 64 8.84 -0.42 -9.09
CA GLU A 64 10.19 -0.78 -9.47
C GLU A 64 10.47 -2.18 -8.94
N TYR A 65 10.86 -3.09 -9.81
CA TYR A 65 11.19 -4.47 -9.45
C TYR A 65 12.70 -4.61 -9.48
N LEU A 66 13.31 -4.79 -8.31
CA LEU A 66 14.75 -4.69 -8.13
C LEU A 66 15.45 -6.04 -7.96
N SER A 67 14.72 -7.06 -7.49
CA SER A 67 15.22 -8.42 -7.39
C SER A 67 14.09 -9.42 -7.48
N GLN A 68 14.44 -10.64 -7.87
CA GLN A 68 13.45 -11.70 -8.07
C GLN A 68 13.12 -12.39 -6.75
N VAL A 69 11.87 -12.84 -6.62
CA VAL A 69 11.37 -13.54 -5.45
C VAL A 69 10.88 -14.91 -5.88
N PHE A 70 11.23 -15.94 -5.11
CA PHE A 70 10.93 -17.34 -5.41
C PHE A 70 10.09 -17.97 -4.29
N PRO A 71 9.43 -19.13 -4.55
CA PRO A 71 8.56 -19.76 -3.55
C PRO A 71 9.26 -20.14 -2.23
N THR A 72 10.59 -20.24 -2.23
CA THR A 72 11.34 -20.52 -1.00
C THR A 72 11.62 -19.27 -0.17
N ASP A 73 11.30 -18.09 -0.70
CA ASP A 73 11.49 -16.83 -0.02
C ASP A 73 10.24 -16.44 0.76
N THR A 74 10.41 -15.50 1.69
CA THR A 74 9.29 -14.78 2.30
C THR A 74 9.44 -13.31 1.99
N VAL A 75 8.33 -12.58 2.03
CA VAL A 75 8.31 -11.14 1.75
C VAL A 75 7.86 -10.39 2.99
N ASP A 76 8.62 -9.35 3.33
CA ASP A 76 8.22 -8.35 4.32
C ASP A 76 7.91 -7.07 3.56
N PHE A 77 6.90 -6.33 3.97
CA PHE A 77 6.69 -5.02 3.38
C PHE A 77 6.14 -4.01 4.37
N LYS A 78 6.39 -2.75 4.05
CA LYS A 78 6.03 -1.60 4.86
C LYS A 78 5.27 -0.61 4.01
N THR A 79 4.12 -0.17 4.50
CA THR A 79 3.25 0.81 3.84
C THR A 79 3.14 2.05 4.71
N GLU A 80 3.34 3.22 4.11
CA GLU A 80 3.19 4.47 4.84
C GLU A 80 2.64 5.58 3.94
N VAL A 81 2.07 6.59 4.57
CA VAL A 81 1.61 7.79 3.86
C VAL A 81 2.83 8.64 3.55
N LYS A 82 3.09 8.86 2.28
CA LYS A 82 4.20 9.68 1.82
C LYS A 82 3.81 11.15 1.73
N ARG A 83 2.62 11.43 1.20
CA ARG A 83 2.15 12.79 1.02
C ARG A 83 0.62 12.88 1.04
N VAL A 84 0.12 13.96 1.62
CA VAL A 84 -1.31 14.26 1.66
C VAL A 84 -1.57 15.49 0.81
N GLY A 85 -2.37 15.33 -0.24
CA GLY A 85 -2.86 16.43 -1.06
C GLY A 85 -4.24 16.87 -0.61
N ASN A 86 -4.90 17.72 -1.41
CA ASN A 86 -6.26 18.13 -1.10
C ASN A 86 -7.27 16.99 -1.38
N THR A 87 -7.14 16.35 -2.53
CA THR A 87 -8.06 15.28 -2.96
C THR A 87 -7.37 13.91 -3.02
N SER A 88 -6.07 13.84 -2.77
CA SER A 88 -5.28 12.64 -2.99
C SER A 88 -4.34 12.31 -1.85
N LEU A 89 -4.04 11.01 -1.73
CA LEU A 89 -3.00 10.48 -0.85
C LEU A 89 -1.97 9.78 -1.71
N THR A 90 -0.70 10.01 -1.40
CA THR A 90 0.39 9.23 -1.98
C THR A 90 0.88 8.25 -0.93
N LEU A 91 0.84 6.97 -1.27
CA LEU A 91 1.28 5.88 -0.40
C LEU A 91 2.58 5.30 -0.93
N SER A 92 3.47 4.95 -0.02
CA SER A 92 4.75 4.32 -0.32
C SER A 92 4.75 2.89 0.20
N HIS A 93 5.19 1.96 -0.63
CA HIS A 93 5.32 0.55 -0.27
C HIS A 93 6.76 0.10 -0.54
N ILE A 94 7.39 -0.49 0.45
CA ILE A 94 8.76 -1.00 0.34
C ILE A 94 8.74 -2.49 0.66
N PHE A 95 9.25 -3.29 -0.27
CA PHE A 95 9.22 -4.76 -0.18
C PHE A 95 10.63 -5.30 -0.03
N HIS A 96 10.84 -6.16 0.96
CA HIS A 96 12.08 -6.91 1.14
C HIS A 96 11.79 -8.39 1.10
N LYS A 97 12.71 -9.16 0.57
CA LYS A 97 12.62 -10.62 0.64
C LYS A 97 13.61 -11.17 1.62
N ARG A 98 13.27 -12.30 2.23
CA ARG A 98 14.18 -13.10 3.04
C ARG A 98 14.36 -14.45 2.37
N SER A 99 15.59 -14.80 2.11
CA SER A 99 15.96 -16.05 1.47
C SER A 99 16.69 -16.91 2.47
N LYS A 100 16.55 -18.25 2.36
CA LYS A 100 17.28 -19.18 3.21
C LYS A 100 18.80 -19.08 3.05
N LYS A 101 19.25 -18.57 1.90
CA LYS A 101 20.67 -18.48 1.55
C LYS A 101 21.30 -17.15 1.93
N ALA A 102 20.50 -16.16 2.33
CA ALA A 102 20.99 -14.81 2.62
C ALA A 102 20.70 -14.47 4.08
N GLU A 103 21.69 -13.92 4.78
CA GLU A 103 21.53 -13.53 6.19
C GLU A 103 20.67 -12.30 6.38
N LYS A 104 20.66 -11.41 5.39
CA LYS A 104 19.96 -10.13 5.49
C LYS A 104 18.83 -10.04 4.48
N PRO A 105 17.74 -9.31 4.84
CA PRO A 105 16.69 -9.02 3.88
C PRO A 105 17.26 -8.24 2.69
N LEU A 106 16.73 -8.52 1.51
CA LEU A 106 17.13 -7.84 0.28
C LEU A 106 15.94 -7.04 -0.26
N LEU A 107 16.17 -5.78 -0.59
CA LEU A 107 15.17 -4.93 -1.21
C LEU A 107 14.77 -5.56 -2.55
N THR A 108 13.48 -5.87 -2.71
CA THR A 108 13.01 -6.57 -3.90
C THR A 108 12.10 -5.72 -4.79
N ALA A 109 11.35 -4.79 -4.20
CA ALA A 109 10.51 -3.87 -4.97
C ALA A 109 10.17 -2.64 -4.17
N LYS A 110 9.79 -1.58 -4.87
CA LYS A 110 9.24 -0.35 -4.32
C LYS A 110 8.00 0.01 -5.12
N ALA A 111 7.01 0.55 -4.46
CA ALA A 111 5.83 1.07 -5.15
C ALA A 111 5.42 2.41 -4.58
N GLU A 112 4.88 3.25 -5.45
CA GLU A 112 4.24 4.50 -5.07
C GLU A 112 2.87 4.50 -5.70
N VAL A 113 1.84 4.67 -4.88
CA VAL A 113 0.45 4.62 -5.34
C VAL A 113 -0.25 5.90 -4.92
N VAL A 114 -0.89 6.56 -5.87
CA VAL A 114 -1.71 7.75 -5.60
C VAL A 114 -3.17 7.35 -5.68
N ILE A 115 -3.88 7.54 -4.56
CA ILE A 115 -5.32 7.31 -4.50
C ILE A 115 -6.02 8.66 -4.37
N VAL A 116 -7.26 8.73 -4.85
CA VAL A 116 -8.03 9.97 -4.90
C VAL A 116 -9.37 9.73 -4.21
N ALA A 117 -9.80 10.69 -3.38
CA ALA A 117 -11.14 10.64 -2.81
C ALA A 117 -12.16 10.91 -3.92
N TYR A 118 -13.09 9.98 -4.07
CA TYR A 118 -14.09 10.01 -5.13
C TYR A 118 -15.49 9.85 -4.57
N ASP A 119 -16.38 10.78 -4.95
CA ASP A 119 -17.78 10.73 -4.57
C ASP A 119 -18.50 9.81 -5.56
N GLU A 120 -18.84 8.60 -5.12
CA GLU A 120 -19.51 7.61 -5.96
C GLU A 120 -20.94 8.03 -6.33
N LYS A 121 -21.56 8.86 -5.51
CA LYS A 121 -22.94 9.31 -5.76
C LYS A 121 -23.01 10.36 -6.87
N ASN A 122 -22.09 11.33 -6.85
CA ASN A 122 -22.05 12.44 -7.80
C ASN A 122 -20.98 12.28 -8.88
N HIS A 123 -20.24 11.19 -8.87
CA HIS A 123 -19.23 10.83 -9.88
C HIS A 123 -18.17 11.92 -10.08
N ARG A 124 -17.56 12.38 -8.98
CA ARG A 124 -16.52 13.41 -9.04
C ARG A 124 -15.51 13.26 -7.92
N LYS A 125 -14.33 13.83 -8.13
CA LYS A 125 -13.33 13.95 -7.08
C LYS A 125 -13.85 14.89 -6.00
N MET A 126 -13.39 14.66 -4.77
CA MET A 126 -13.74 15.50 -3.64
C MET A 126 -12.55 15.60 -2.69
N PRO A 127 -12.56 16.58 -1.77
CA PRO A 127 -11.50 16.65 -0.77
C PRO A 127 -11.47 15.38 0.07
N LEU A 128 -10.28 15.03 0.54
CA LEU A 128 -10.12 13.89 1.45
C LEU A 128 -11.00 14.07 2.68
N PRO A 129 -11.58 12.97 3.22
CA PRO A 129 -12.39 13.07 4.44
C PRO A 129 -11.60 13.73 5.57
N LYS A 130 -12.23 14.69 6.25
CA LYS A 130 -11.60 15.47 7.31
C LYS A 130 -11.01 14.61 8.41
N GLU A 131 -11.77 13.61 8.87
CA GLU A 131 -11.32 12.73 9.96
C GLU A 131 -10.09 11.91 9.57
N LEU A 132 -9.99 11.52 8.29
CA LEU A 132 -8.80 10.81 7.79
C LEU A 132 -7.59 11.75 7.78
N VAL A 133 -7.75 12.96 7.26
CA VAL A 133 -6.68 13.96 7.21
C VAL A 133 -6.19 14.32 8.61
N GLU A 134 -7.10 14.53 9.54
CA GLU A 134 -6.75 14.85 10.92
C GLU A 134 -5.97 13.72 11.58
N ARG A 135 -6.40 12.48 11.38
CA ARG A 135 -5.73 11.32 11.95
C ARG A 135 -4.32 11.14 11.38
N ILE A 136 -4.16 11.33 10.07
CA ILE A 136 -2.84 11.25 9.43
C ILE A 136 -1.94 12.37 9.95
N ARG A 137 -2.47 13.58 10.13
CA ARG A 137 -1.70 14.72 10.62
C ARG A 137 -1.13 14.47 12.03
N GLU A 138 -1.91 13.80 12.89
CA GLU A 138 -1.46 13.46 14.24
C GLU A 138 -0.25 12.52 14.23
N ILE A 139 -0.26 11.53 13.34
CA ILE A 139 0.72 10.45 13.37
C ILE A 139 1.86 10.60 12.37
N ARG A 140 1.65 11.40 11.32
CA ARG A 140 2.67 11.63 10.28
C ARG A 140 2.61 13.06 9.73
N PRO A 141 2.99 14.05 10.55
CA PRO A 141 2.97 15.46 10.12
C PRO A 141 3.79 15.72 8.86
N LYS A 142 4.87 14.97 8.65
CA LYS A 142 5.75 15.09 7.48
C LYS A 142 5.01 14.88 6.15
N ALA A 143 3.91 14.14 6.15
CA ALA A 143 3.14 13.84 4.93
C ALA A 143 2.50 15.10 4.35
N PHE A 144 2.44 16.19 5.10
CA PHE A 144 1.87 17.47 4.69
C PHE A 144 2.93 18.46 4.18
N ASP A 145 4.20 18.13 4.36
CA ASP A 145 5.30 18.95 3.86
C ASP A 145 5.43 18.74 2.35
N VAL A 146 5.50 19.83 1.61
CA VAL A 146 5.57 19.78 0.15
C VAL A 146 6.99 20.03 -0.32
#